data_7cf9fe8a4304d59d00e00905b31c3617
#
_entry.id   7cf9fe8a4304d59d00e00905b31c3617
#
_cell.length_a   1.000
_cell.length_b   1.000
_cell.length_c   1.000
_cell.angle_alpha   90.00
_cell.angle_beta   90.00
_cell.angle_gamma   90.00
#
_symmetry.space_group_name_H-M   'P 1'
#
loop_
_entity.id
_entity.type
_entity.pdbx_description
1 polymer ?
#
loop_
_entity_poly.entity_id
_entity_poly.type
_entity_poly.pdbx_seq_one_letter_code
_entity_poly.pdbx_strand_id
1 'polypeptide(L)'
;LSDRNIEKGMLPMPAAMAVGAVQKRLVDKQLRCDSNIIVETASVRDSHQFAVLFGLGATAIYPYLAFETIEQLVEDKQIDLTAREAVVNYREGINKGLLKILSKMGISTIASYRCAGLFEIIGLNSNIMELCFPDLPSRIQGADFADIEQDTINLARKAFLPHQKMNHGGLLKYVHGGEYHAYNPDVVSTLQAAVRSGDYSDYRVFADHVNNRPAAALRDLLALKDDQTPIDISAVEADTELFKRF
;
A
#
# COMPACT_ATOMS: atom_id res chain seq x y z
N LEU A 1 -0.39 5.14 21.19
CA LEU A 1 0.70 4.58 20.39
C LEU A 1 1.39 5.72 19.68
N SER A 2 2.71 5.82 19.75
CA SER A 2 3.47 6.90 19.11
C SER A 2 4.77 6.37 18.51
N ASP A 3 5.12 6.84 17.33
CA ASP A 3 6.41 6.64 16.68
C ASP A 3 7.25 7.94 16.60
N ARG A 4 6.85 8.98 17.35
CA ARG A 4 7.44 10.32 17.24
C ARG A 4 8.89 10.42 17.73
N ASN A 5 9.29 9.62 18.70
CA ASN A 5 10.60 9.71 19.33
C ASN A 5 11.57 8.65 18.79
N ILE A 6 11.60 8.45 17.48
CA ILE A 6 12.51 7.51 16.84
C ILE A 6 13.88 8.17 16.68
N GLU A 7 14.91 7.52 17.24
CA GLU A 7 16.30 7.93 17.14
C GLU A 7 17.10 6.96 16.28
N LYS A 8 18.32 7.36 15.90
CA LYS A 8 19.23 6.49 15.17
C LYS A 8 19.48 5.20 15.96
N GLY A 9 19.19 4.06 15.34
CA GLY A 9 19.31 2.74 15.97
C GLY A 9 18.00 2.21 16.56
N MET A 10 16.91 2.99 16.50
CA MET A 10 15.56 2.54 16.83
C MET A 10 14.76 2.26 15.56
N LEU A 11 13.93 1.24 15.59
CA LEU A 11 13.03 0.89 14.48
C LEU A 11 11.58 1.09 14.92
N PRO A 12 10.75 1.82 14.16
CA PRO A 12 9.33 1.93 14.46
C PRO A 12 8.61 0.62 14.12
N MET A 13 7.70 0.21 14.98
CA MET A 13 6.72 -0.80 14.63
C MET A 13 5.72 -0.20 13.60
N PRO A 14 5.39 -0.89 12.49
CA PRO A 14 4.36 -0.41 11.58
C PRO A 14 3.04 -0.13 12.32
N ALA A 15 2.50 1.08 12.15
CA ALA A 15 1.36 1.57 12.93
C ALA A 15 0.13 0.64 12.84
N ALA A 16 -0.14 0.07 11.67
CA ALA A 16 -1.25 -0.86 11.48
C ALA A 16 -1.09 -2.14 12.33
N MET A 17 0.11 -2.72 12.37
CA MET A 17 0.42 -3.89 13.18
C MET A 17 0.31 -3.58 14.67
N ALA A 18 0.84 -2.42 15.10
CA ALA A 18 0.77 -1.98 16.49
C ALA A 18 -0.69 -1.77 16.94
N VAL A 19 -1.52 -1.14 16.10
CA VAL A 19 -2.95 -0.93 16.40
C VAL A 19 -3.68 -2.26 16.50
N GLY A 20 -3.51 -3.16 15.54
CA GLY A 20 -4.19 -4.45 15.54
C GLY A 20 -3.78 -5.33 16.73
N ALA A 21 -2.49 -5.42 17.03
CA ALA A 21 -1.99 -6.20 18.18
C ALA A 21 -2.50 -5.64 19.51
N VAL A 22 -2.50 -4.31 19.68
CA VAL A 22 -3.03 -3.67 20.92
C VAL A 22 -4.55 -3.83 20.99
N GLN A 23 -5.28 -3.66 19.89
CA GLN A 23 -6.72 -3.90 19.81
C GLN A 23 -7.04 -5.33 20.27
N LYS A 24 -6.38 -6.32 19.69
CA LYS A 24 -6.52 -7.72 20.08
C LYS A 24 -6.25 -7.93 21.57
N ARG A 25 -5.14 -7.41 22.06
CA ARG A 25 -4.77 -7.57 23.48
C ARG A 25 -5.77 -6.95 24.44
N LEU A 26 -6.33 -5.78 24.10
CA LEU A 26 -7.35 -5.12 24.90
C LEU A 26 -8.66 -5.93 24.93
N VAL A 27 -9.04 -6.53 23.81
CA VAL A 27 -10.20 -7.44 23.71
C VAL A 27 -9.98 -8.68 24.56
N ASP A 28 -8.84 -9.37 24.40
CA ASP A 28 -8.49 -10.58 25.15
C ASP A 28 -8.49 -10.36 26.68
N LYS A 29 -8.14 -9.13 27.09
CA LYS A 29 -8.12 -8.74 28.52
C LYS A 29 -9.42 -8.09 29.00
N GLN A 30 -10.44 -7.99 28.14
CA GLN A 30 -11.72 -7.32 28.44
C GLN A 30 -11.58 -5.85 28.84
N LEU A 31 -10.54 -5.18 28.37
CA LEU A 31 -10.23 -3.77 28.66
C LEU A 31 -10.61 -2.83 27.50
N ARG A 32 -11.07 -3.38 26.37
CA ARG A 32 -11.30 -2.58 25.18
C ARG A 32 -12.37 -1.51 25.34
N CYS A 33 -13.42 -1.79 26.11
CA CYS A 33 -14.50 -0.83 26.38
C CYS A 33 -14.06 0.32 27.30
N ASP A 34 -13.05 0.08 28.12
CA ASP A 34 -12.52 1.08 29.07
C ASP A 34 -11.36 1.91 28.50
N SER A 35 -10.99 1.65 27.24
CA SER A 35 -9.78 2.22 26.62
C SER A 35 -10.05 2.79 25.24
N ASN A 36 -9.33 3.84 24.90
CA ASN A 36 -9.23 4.37 23.54
C ASN A 36 -7.82 4.15 22.98
N ILE A 37 -7.72 3.91 21.67
CA ILE A 37 -6.45 3.80 20.97
C ILE A 37 -6.22 5.08 20.18
N ILE A 38 -5.29 5.91 20.65
CA ILE A 38 -4.83 7.09 19.93
C ILE A 38 -3.51 6.75 19.25
N VAL A 39 -3.40 7.08 17.97
CA VAL A 39 -2.22 6.78 17.14
C VAL A 39 -1.58 8.08 16.69
N GLU A 40 -0.37 8.33 17.16
CA GLU A 40 0.49 9.42 16.71
C GLU A 40 1.58 8.83 15.81
N THR A 41 1.53 9.12 14.51
CA THR A 41 2.38 8.41 13.55
C THR A 41 2.82 9.26 12.37
N ALA A 42 4.04 9.01 11.90
CA ALA A 42 4.61 9.56 10.67
C ALA A 42 4.08 8.89 9.40
N SER A 43 3.54 7.66 9.51
CA SER A 43 3.24 6.82 8.34
C SER A 43 1.93 7.13 7.64
N VAL A 44 1.06 7.97 8.22
CA VAL A 44 -0.28 8.26 7.72
C VAL A 44 -0.37 9.65 7.09
N ARG A 45 -0.81 9.71 5.83
CA ARG A 45 -0.86 10.97 5.06
C ARG A 45 -2.05 11.09 4.11
N ASP A 46 -2.76 10.01 3.78
CA ASP A 46 -3.91 10.02 2.89
C ASP A 46 -5.13 9.34 3.53
N SER A 47 -6.32 9.59 2.96
CA SER A 47 -7.59 9.11 3.51
C SER A 47 -7.68 7.59 3.61
N HIS A 48 -7.00 6.85 2.73
CA HIS A 48 -6.98 5.38 2.78
C HIS A 48 -6.23 4.90 4.03
N GLN A 49 -5.06 5.46 4.31
CA GLN A 49 -4.25 5.08 5.47
C GLN A 49 -4.97 5.40 6.78
N PHE A 50 -5.68 6.53 6.85
CA PHE A 50 -6.58 6.83 7.99
C PHE A 50 -7.70 5.80 8.12
N ALA A 51 -8.35 5.44 7.01
CA ALA A 51 -9.42 4.44 7.02
C ALA A 51 -8.92 3.09 7.51
N VAL A 52 -7.73 2.65 7.09
CA VAL A 52 -7.11 1.40 7.56
C VAL A 52 -6.92 1.41 9.07
N LEU A 53 -6.32 2.46 9.64
CA LEU A 53 -6.09 2.52 11.09
C LEU A 53 -7.40 2.59 11.89
N PHE A 54 -8.42 3.32 11.40
CA PHE A 54 -9.75 3.28 12.02
C PHE A 54 -10.37 1.89 11.93
N GLY A 55 -10.29 1.23 10.79
CA GLY A 55 -10.80 -0.13 10.59
C GLY A 55 -10.12 -1.16 11.49
N LEU A 56 -8.86 -0.94 11.86
CA LEU A 56 -8.11 -1.78 12.79
C LEU A 56 -8.35 -1.44 14.27
N GLY A 57 -9.09 -0.37 14.58
CA GLY A 57 -9.51 -0.07 15.94
C GLY A 57 -9.03 1.26 16.52
N ALA A 58 -8.28 2.08 15.78
CA ALA A 58 -7.90 3.42 16.24
C ALA A 58 -9.15 4.28 16.53
N THR A 59 -9.09 5.05 17.60
CA THR A 59 -10.16 6.01 17.97
C THR A 59 -9.83 7.40 17.44
N ALA A 60 -8.56 7.79 17.47
CA ALA A 60 -8.06 9.04 16.94
C ALA A 60 -6.67 8.85 16.34
N ILE A 61 -6.34 9.67 15.35
CA ILE A 61 -5.06 9.60 14.64
C ILE A 61 -4.48 11.01 14.56
N TYR A 62 -3.21 11.16 14.95
CA TYR A 62 -2.44 12.37 14.85
C TYR A 62 -1.28 12.19 13.87
N PRO A 63 -1.39 12.69 12.62
CA PRO A 63 -0.40 12.53 11.57
C PRO A 63 0.68 13.63 11.68
N TYR A 64 1.50 13.58 12.72
CA TYR A 64 2.42 14.69 13.06
C TYR A 64 3.35 15.05 11.90
N LEU A 65 3.93 14.06 11.19
CA LEU A 65 4.85 14.35 10.08
C LEU A 65 4.14 14.98 8.88
N ALA A 66 2.88 14.63 8.61
CA ALA A 66 2.10 15.29 7.57
C ALA A 66 1.87 16.77 7.90
N PHE A 67 1.59 17.09 9.15
CA PHE A 67 1.44 18.47 9.59
C PHE A 67 2.75 19.26 9.50
N GLU A 68 3.84 18.70 10.03
CA GLU A 68 5.18 19.30 9.95
C GLU A 68 5.62 19.52 8.49
N THR A 69 5.32 18.54 7.60
CA THR A 69 5.60 18.68 6.16
C THR A 69 4.79 19.82 5.52
N ILE A 70 3.52 19.96 5.88
CA ILE A 70 2.67 21.05 5.36
C ILE A 70 3.19 22.40 5.84
N GLU A 71 3.55 22.52 7.11
CA GLU A 71 4.14 23.73 7.68
C GLU A 71 5.44 24.11 6.96
N GLN A 72 6.32 23.14 6.70
CA GLN A 72 7.54 23.37 5.93
C GLN A 72 7.28 23.82 4.50
N LEU A 73 6.28 23.24 3.80
CA LEU A 73 5.90 23.66 2.45
C LEU A 73 5.39 25.13 2.40
N VAL A 74 4.75 25.59 3.45
CA VAL A 74 4.33 26.99 3.60
C VAL A 74 5.55 27.89 3.84
N GLU A 75 6.46 27.50 4.74
CA GLU A 75 7.72 28.23 5.00
C GLU A 75 8.58 28.36 3.72
N ASP A 76 8.66 27.29 2.95
CA ASP A 76 9.36 27.25 1.66
C ASP A 76 8.61 27.97 0.53
N LYS A 77 7.48 28.63 0.82
CA LYS A 77 6.62 29.35 -0.12
C LYS A 77 6.13 28.50 -1.30
N GLN A 78 6.00 27.19 -1.10
CA GLN A 78 5.41 26.29 -2.10
C GLN A 78 3.87 26.27 -2.00
N ILE A 79 3.33 26.70 -0.85
CA ILE A 79 1.90 26.86 -0.61
C ILE A 79 1.65 28.31 -0.15
N ASP A 80 0.78 29.02 -0.88
CA ASP A 80 0.41 30.40 -0.57
C ASP A 80 -0.80 30.46 0.39
N LEU A 81 -0.58 29.99 1.60
CA LEU A 81 -1.53 29.98 2.72
C LEU A 81 -0.75 30.16 4.02
N THR A 82 -1.45 30.47 5.10
CA THR A 82 -0.86 30.32 6.44
C THR A 82 -0.76 28.84 6.81
N ALA A 83 0.21 28.48 7.64
CA ALA A 83 0.39 27.08 8.11
C ALA A 83 -0.91 26.52 8.72
N ARG A 84 -1.63 27.35 9.50
CA ARG A 84 -2.91 26.96 10.11
C ARG A 84 -3.98 26.65 9.05
N GLU A 85 -4.13 27.48 8.03
CA GLU A 85 -5.10 27.29 6.95
C GLU A 85 -4.76 26.03 6.15
N ALA A 86 -3.48 25.81 5.83
CA ALA A 86 -3.02 24.64 5.09
C ALA A 86 -3.29 23.34 5.86
N VAL A 87 -3.03 23.30 7.18
CA VAL A 87 -3.33 22.16 8.05
C VAL A 87 -4.84 21.91 8.15
N VAL A 88 -5.66 22.98 8.27
CA VAL A 88 -7.13 22.86 8.29
C VAL A 88 -7.63 22.27 6.96
N ASN A 89 -7.15 22.78 5.83
CA ASN A 89 -7.52 22.29 4.50
C ASN A 89 -7.14 20.82 4.30
N TYR A 90 -5.96 20.41 4.76
CA TYR A 90 -5.55 19.01 4.74
C TYR A 90 -6.51 18.15 5.56
N ARG A 91 -6.82 18.54 6.80
CA ARG A 91 -7.77 17.81 7.65
C ARG A 91 -9.15 17.70 7.02
N GLU A 92 -9.65 18.77 6.40
CA GLU A 92 -10.92 18.74 5.68
C GLU A 92 -10.88 17.80 4.46
N GLY A 93 -9.77 17.79 3.73
CA GLY A 93 -9.53 16.85 2.63
C GLY A 93 -9.58 15.39 3.08
N ILE A 94 -8.89 15.07 4.18
CA ILE A 94 -8.94 13.73 4.80
C ILE A 94 -10.37 13.38 5.22
N ASN A 95 -11.08 14.29 5.91
CA ASN A 95 -12.47 14.07 6.33
C ASN A 95 -13.41 13.80 5.14
N LYS A 96 -13.30 14.58 4.06
CA LYS A 96 -14.07 14.37 2.83
C LYS A 96 -13.78 12.99 2.22
N GLY A 97 -12.50 12.59 2.21
CA GLY A 97 -12.08 11.26 1.76
C GLY A 97 -12.68 10.13 2.59
N LEU A 98 -12.65 10.25 3.93
CA LEU A 98 -13.26 9.29 4.84
C LEU A 98 -14.78 9.20 4.66
N LEU A 99 -15.47 10.33 4.57
CA LEU A 99 -16.91 10.36 4.30
C LEU A 99 -17.27 9.69 2.97
N LYS A 100 -16.43 9.86 1.94
CA LYS A 100 -16.60 9.17 0.66
C LYS A 100 -16.46 7.66 0.79
N ILE A 101 -15.47 7.18 1.57
CA ILE A 101 -15.28 5.75 1.86
C ILE A 101 -16.50 5.20 2.59
N LEU A 102 -16.90 5.83 3.68
CA LEU A 102 -18.07 5.45 4.48
C LEU A 102 -19.35 5.39 3.61
N SER A 103 -19.58 6.42 2.80
CA SER A 103 -20.74 6.50 1.91
C SER A 103 -20.79 5.34 0.92
N LYS A 104 -19.66 4.97 0.30
CA LYS A 104 -19.60 3.82 -0.62
C LYS A 104 -19.88 2.48 0.06
N MET A 105 -19.57 2.37 1.35
CA MET A 105 -19.80 1.16 2.14
C MET A 105 -21.17 1.14 2.84
N GLY A 106 -21.95 2.21 2.74
CA GLY A 106 -23.24 2.35 3.42
C GLY A 106 -23.12 2.49 4.93
N ILE A 107 -22.00 2.98 5.44
CA ILE A 107 -21.72 3.17 6.87
C ILE A 107 -21.86 4.65 7.19
N SER A 108 -22.69 5.00 8.17
CA SER A 108 -22.98 6.39 8.53
C SER A 108 -22.08 6.97 9.63
N THR A 109 -21.44 6.13 10.44
CA THR A 109 -20.60 6.57 11.56
C THR A 109 -19.26 5.86 11.60
N ILE A 110 -18.22 6.58 12.05
CA ILE A 110 -16.88 5.97 12.21
C ILE A 110 -16.86 4.88 13.27
N ALA A 111 -17.74 4.96 14.27
CA ALA A 111 -17.88 3.94 15.30
C ALA A 111 -18.30 2.59 14.72
N SER A 112 -19.18 2.59 13.73
CA SER A 112 -19.63 1.38 13.03
C SER A 112 -18.60 0.89 11.99
N TYR A 113 -17.67 1.74 11.58
CA TYR A 113 -16.58 1.38 10.68
C TYR A 113 -15.44 0.65 11.41
N ARG A 114 -15.20 1.02 12.68
CA ARG A 114 -14.12 0.43 13.48
C ARG A 114 -14.34 -1.06 13.71
N CYS A 115 -13.29 -1.84 13.46
CA CYS A 115 -13.27 -3.30 13.69
C CYS A 115 -14.41 -4.04 12.97
N ALA A 116 -14.91 -3.52 11.86
CA ALA A 116 -16.02 -4.12 11.11
C ALA A 116 -15.57 -5.20 10.11
N GLY A 117 -14.30 -5.62 10.11
CA GLY A 117 -13.78 -6.67 9.24
C GLY A 117 -13.80 -6.31 7.75
N LEU A 118 -13.61 -5.04 7.42
CA LEU A 118 -13.80 -4.51 6.06
C LEU A 118 -12.57 -4.69 5.14
N PHE A 119 -11.49 -5.24 5.64
CA PHE A 119 -10.22 -5.40 4.92
C PHE A 119 -9.91 -6.87 4.70
N GLU A 120 -9.26 -7.16 3.59
CA GLU A 120 -8.54 -8.40 3.35
C GLU A 120 -7.04 -8.08 3.35
N ILE A 121 -6.24 -8.91 4.03
CA ILE A 121 -4.79 -8.73 4.10
C ILE A 121 -4.14 -9.70 3.13
N ILE A 122 -3.26 -9.19 2.29
CA ILE A 122 -2.55 -9.94 1.27
C ILE A 122 -1.05 -9.81 1.51
N GLY A 123 -0.34 -10.95 1.52
CA GLY A 123 1.11 -10.97 1.58
C GLY A 123 1.71 -10.86 2.98
N LEU A 124 0.96 -11.19 4.03
CA LEU A 124 1.49 -11.36 5.39
C LEU A 124 1.40 -12.82 5.84
N ASN A 125 2.41 -13.27 6.56
CA ASN A 125 2.48 -14.61 7.12
C ASN A 125 1.47 -14.81 8.25
N SER A 126 1.08 -16.07 8.50
CA SER A 126 0.10 -16.44 9.54
C SER A 126 0.49 -15.95 10.94
N ASN A 127 1.78 -15.95 11.29
CA ASN A 127 2.24 -15.47 12.59
C ASN A 127 1.93 -13.98 12.83
N ILE A 128 2.04 -13.14 11.80
CA ILE A 128 1.62 -11.73 11.87
C ILE A 128 0.10 -11.63 11.94
N MET A 129 -0.61 -12.42 11.11
CA MET A 129 -2.06 -12.42 11.09
C MET A 129 -2.65 -12.77 12.47
N GLU A 130 -2.19 -13.84 13.07
CA GLU A 130 -2.66 -14.30 14.38
C GLU A 130 -2.42 -13.28 15.50
N LEU A 131 -1.27 -12.59 15.47
CA LEU A 131 -0.92 -11.62 16.50
C LEU A 131 -1.58 -10.25 16.29
N CYS A 132 -1.59 -9.77 15.04
CA CYS A 132 -1.98 -8.39 14.75
C CYS A 132 -3.38 -8.25 14.14
N PHE A 133 -3.86 -9.26 13.40
CA PHE A 133 -5.06 -9.14 12.57
C PHE A 133 -5.94 -10.40 12.61
N PRO A 134 -6.26 -10.96 13.79
CA PRO A 134 -6.89 -12.28 13.90
C PRO A 134 -8.28 -12.38 13.24
N ASP A 135 -8.98 -11.25 13.14
CA ASP A 135 -10.37 -11.20 12.65
C ASP A 135 -10.45 -10.80 11.16
N LEU A 136 -9.30 -10.67 10.48
CA LEU A 136 -9.26 -10.30 9.07
C LEU A 136 -8.89 -11.50 8.20
N PRO A 137 -9.56 -11.68 7.04
CA PRO A 137 -9.22 -12.74 6.12
C PRO A 137 -7.88 -12.48 5.44
N SER A 138 -7.09 -13.54 5.26
CA SER A 138 -5.87 -13.56 4.45
C SER A 138 -5.80 -14.84 3.65
N ARG A 139 -5.82 -14.72 2.33
CA ARG A 139 -5.78 -15.87 1.39
C ARG A 139 -4.41 -16.07 0.78
N ILE A 140 -3.56 -15.05 0.79
CA ILE A 140 -2.22 -15.07 0.23
C ILE A 140 -1.25 -14.70 1.34
N GLN A 141 -0.43 -15.67 1.71
CA GLN A 141 0.65 -15.46 2.68
C GLN A 141 1.86 -14.79 2.03
N GLY A 142 2.79 -14.32 2.84
CA GLY A 142 4.01 -13.66 2.37
C GLY A 142 4.95 -13.32 3.53
N ALA A 143 5.32 -12.04 3.62
CA ALA A 143 6.30 -11.51 4.57
C ALA A 143 6.00 -11.87 6.02
N ASP A 144 7.02 -12.28 6.73
CA ASP A 144 6.99 -12.51 8.18
C ASP A 144 7.60 -11.32 8.96
N PHE A 145 7.80 -11.47 10.27
CA PHE A 145 8.37 -10.42 11.11
C PHE A 145 9.81 -10.07 10.71
N ALA A 146 10.60 -11.03 10.24
CA ALA A 146 11.98 -10.80 9.84
C ALA A 146 12.04 -9.98 8.54
N ASP A 147 11.13 -10.24 7.60
CA ASP A 147 10.99 -9.45 6.37
C ASP A 147 10.59 -7.99 6.67
N ILE A 148 9.59 -7.80 7.54
CA ILE A 148 9.14 -6.46 7.97
C ILE A 148 10.26 -5.71 8.72
N GLU A 149 11.00 -6.41 9.58
CA GLU A 149 12.18 -5.83 10.25
C GLU A 149 13.22 -5.38 9.23
N GLN A 150 13.55 -6.23 8.24
CA GLN A 150 14.54 -5.90 7.21
C GLN A 150 14.11 -4.70 6.38
N ASP A 151 12.84 -4.60 6.01
CA ASP A 151 12.30 -3.44 5.29
C ASP A 151 12.42 -2.17 6.13
N THR A 152 12.09 -2.26 7.42
CA THR A 152 12.19 -1.13 8.35
C THR A 152 13.65 -0.69 8.54
N ILE A 153 14.59 -1.64 8.65
CA ILE A 153 16.04 -1.37 8.69
C ILE A 153 16.49 -0.62 7.43
N ASN A 154 16.04 -1.06 6.26
CA ASN A 154 16.41 -0.44 4.99
C ASN A 154 15.89 1.00 4.88
N LEU A 155 14.67 1.26 5.36
CA LEU A 155 14.11 2.61 5.44
C LEU A 155 14.88 3.49 6.45
N ALA A 156 15.16 2.97 7.66
CA ALA A 156 15.90 3.68 8.70
C ALA A 156 17.33 4.04 8.26
N ARG A 157 18.03 3.12 7.59
CA ARG A 157 19.36 3.40 7.03
C ARG A 157 19.33 4.58 6.08
N LYS A 158 18.34 4.67 5.21
CA LYS A 158 18.17 5.79 4.29
C LYS A 158 17.80 7.08 5.02
N ALA A 159 16.91 7.03 5.99
CA ALA A 159 16.43 8.21 6.71
C ALA A 159 17.53 8.93 7.51
N PHE A 160 18.47 8.19 8.07
CA PHE A 160 19.57 8.75 8.88
C PHE A 160 20.87 9.04 8.11
N LEU A 161 20.85 8.97 6.78
CA LEU A 161 22.00 9.39 5.98
C LEU A 161 22.06 10.93 5.89
N PRO A 162 23.27 11.54 6.03
CA PRO A 162 23.39 12.98 5.92
C PRO A 162 23.12 13.47 4.49
N HIS A 163 22.58 14.67 4.37
CA HIS A 163 22.34 15.39 3.09
C HIS A 163 21.52 14.64 2.03
N GLN A 164 20.57 13.82 2.43
CA GLN A 164 19.65 13.19 1.48
C GLN A 164 18.69 14.24 0.91
N LYS A 165 18.64 14.33 -0.42
CA LYS A 165 17.54 15.02 -1.11
C LYS A 165 16.28 14.19 -0.96
N MET A 166 15.15 14.85 -0.76
CA MET A 166 13.84 14.20 -0.75
C MET A 166 13.64 13.44 -2.07
N ASN A 167 13.55 12.12 -1.97
CA ASN A 167 13.33 11.26 -3.14
C ASN A 167 11.87 10.79 -3.13
N HIS A 168 11.15 11.07 -4.20
CA HIS A 168 9.76 10.61 -4.39
C HIS A 168 9.63 9.10 -4.51
N GLY A 169 10.74 8.36 -4.65
CA GLY A 169 10.77 6.90 -4.76
C GLY A 169 10.11 6.34 -6.01
N GLY A 170 9.39 7.15 -6.77
CA GLY A 170 8.71 6.74 -7.99
C GLY A 170 7.39 5.98 -7.77
N LEU A 171 6.80 5.99 -6.57
CA LEU A 171 5.59 5.21 -6.29
C LEU A 171 4.37 5.67 -7.10
N LEU A 172 4.12 6.96 -7.20
CA LEU A 172 2.96 7.52 -7.90
C LEU A 172 3.24 7.89 -9.36
N LYS A 173 4.45 8.33 -9.63
CA LYS A 173 4.91 8.68 -10.99
C LYS A 173 6.25 8.02 -11.22
N TYR A 174 6.49 7.57 -12.45
CA TYR A 174 7.77 7.00 -12.82
C TYR A 174 8.92 7.97 -12.51
N VAL A 175 9.94 7.45 -11.83
CA VAL A 175 11.23 8.11 -11.58
C VAL A 175 12.32 7.12 -11.95
N HIS A 176 13.30 7.55 -12.73
CA HIS A 176 14.42 6.70 -13.12
C HIS A 176 15.19 6.23 -11.88
N GLY A 177 15.39 4.90 -11.77
CA GLY A 177 16.00 4.28 -10.57
C GLY A 177 15.12 4.21 -9.33
N GLY A 178 13.85 4.60 -9.44
CA GLY A 178 12.83 4.42 -8.38
C GLY A 178 12.03 3.13 -8.52
N GLU A 179 10.79 3.15 -8.00
CA GLU A 179 9.85 2.01 -8.07
C GLU A 179 9.61 1.58 -9.52
N TYR A 180 9.57 0.27 -9.75
CA TYR A 180 9.32 -0.26 -11.07
C TYR A 180 7.84 -0.14 -11.47
N HIS A 181 7.58 0.43 -12.65
CA HIS A 181 6.24 0.53 -13.23
C HIS A 181 6.13 -0.40 -14.44
N ALA A 182 5.05 -1.16 -14.52
CA ALA A 182 4.77 -2.05 -15.65
C ALA A 182 4.68 -1.30 -16.99
N TYR A 183 4.25 -0.04 -16.95
CA TYR A 183 4.19 0.87 -18.11
C TYR A 183 5.24 1.97 -17.95
N ASN A 184 6.50 1.59 -17.97
CA ASN A 184 7.63 2.52 -17.93
C ASN A 184 8.01 3.01 -19.34
N PRO A 185 8.87 4.03 -19.46
CA PRO A 185 9.27 4.57 -20.76
C PRO A 185 9.87 3.56 -21.73
N ASP A 186 10.62 2.56 -21.24
CA ASP A 186 11.25 1.56 -22.10
C ASP A 186 10.20 0.64 -22.73
N VAL A 187 9.21 0.19 -21.94
CA VAL A 187 8.08 -0.61 -22.45
C VAL A 187 7.28 0.17 -23.48
N VAL A 188 7.00 1.46 -23.23
CA VAL A 188 6.23 2.29 -24.15
C VAL A 188 7.00 2.56 -25.43
N SER A 189 8.28 2.91 -25.35
CA SER A 189 9.11 3.24 -26.52
C SER A 189 9.35 2.03 -27.42
N THR A 190 9.61 0.85 -26.83
CA THR A 190 9.82 -0.39 -27.60
C THR A 190 8.53 -0.87 -28.27
N LEU A 191 7.38 -0.74 -27.63
CA LEU A 191 6.09 -1.01 -28.26
C LEU A 191 5.84 -0.06 -29.46
N GLN A 192 6.09 1.23 -29.27
CA GLN A 192 5.93 2.21 -30.35
C GLN A 192 6.90 1.95 -31.52
N ALA A 193 8.14 1.53 -31.23
CA ALA A 193 9.10 1.13 -32.26
C ALA A 193 8.60 -0.06 -33.07
N ALA A 194 8.16 -1.12 -32.40
CA ALA A 194 7.60 -2.32 -33.03
C ALA A 194 6.38 -2.01 -33.93
N VAL A 195 5.47 -1.15 -33.43
CA VAL A 195 4.29 -0.76 -34.23
C VAL A 195 4.67 0.04 -35.46
N ARG A 196 5.68 0.92 -35.37
CA ARG A 196 6.13 1.75 -36.52
C ARG A 196 6.89 0.95 -37.56
N SER A 197 7.75 0.04 -37.14
CA SER A 197 8.55 -0.79 -38.07
C SER A 197 7.75 -1.92 -38.69
N GLY A 198 6.78 -2.48 -37.95
CA GLY A 198 6.09 -3.73 -38.31
C GLY A 198 7.02 -4.94 -38.28
N ASP A 199 8.23 -4.81 -37.72
CA ASP A 199 9.21 -5.90 -37.63
C ASP A 199 9.02 -6.71 -36.35
N TYR A 200 8.97 -8.04 -36.51
CA TYR A 200 8.83 -8.97 -35.38
C TYR A 200 10.04 -8.94 -34.43
N SER A 201 11.24 -8.60 -34.93
CA SER A 201 12.42 -8.44 -34.07
C SER A 201 12.26 -7.31 -33.05
N ASP A 202 11.68 -6.18 -33.46
CA ASP A 202 11.37 -5.07 -32.56
C ASP A 202 10.26 -5.44 -31.57
N TYR A 203 9.26 -6.21 -32.02
CA TYR A 203 8.24 -6.73 -31.11
C TYR A 203 8.83 -7.65 -30.04
N ARG A 204 9.84 -8.47 -30.38
CA ARG A 204 10.51 -9.32 -29.40
C ARG A 204 11.20 -8.53 -28.29
N VAL A 205 11.80 -7.37 -28.60
CA VAL A 205 12.38 -6.48 -27.59
C VAL A 205 11.32 -6.00 -26.62
N PHE A 206 10.16 -5.56 -27.11
CA PHE A 206 9.03 -5.20 -26.28
C PHE A 206 8.54 -6.41 -25.44
N ALA A 207 8.38 -7.57 -26.04
CA ALA A 207 7.93 -8.78 -25.37
C ALA A 207 8.87 -9.19 -24.23
N ASP A 208 10.19 -9.07 -24.43
CA ASP A 208 11.18 -9.34 -23.39
C ASP A 208 11.06 -8.38 -22.21
N HIS A 209 10.83 -7.08 -22.45
CA HIS A 209 10.56 -6.12 -21.36
C HIS A 209 9.30 -6.42 -20.56
N VAL A 210 8.29 -7.02 -21.19
CA VAL A 210 7.02 -7.36 -20.53
C VAL A 210 7.11 -8.70 -19.81
N ASN A 211 7.74 -9.71 -20.42
CA ASN A 211 7.75 -11.08 -19.92
C ASN A 211 8.82 -11.31 -18.85
N ASN A 212 9.95 -10.60 -18.92
CA ASN A 212 11.11 -10.77 -18.03
C ASN A 212 11.24 -9.64 -17.00
N ARG A 213 10.15 -8.91 -16.74
CA ARG A 213 10.12 -7.80 -15.78
C ARG A 213 10.08 -8.29 -14.33
N PRO A 214 10.47 -7.43 -13.35
CA PRO A 214 10.15 -7.64 -11.95
C PRO A 214 8.63 -7.74 -11.73
N ALA A 215 8.21 -8.45 -10.69
CA ALA A 215 6.80 -8.52 -10.33
C ALA A 215 6.24 -7.11 -10.05
N ALA A 216 5.23 -6.70 -10.80
CA ALA A 216 4.57 -5.39 -10.69
C ALA A 216 3.08 -5.49 -10.38
N ALA A 217 2.50 -6.70 -10.43
CA ALA A 217 1.13 -6.99 -10.09
C ALA A 217 1.03 -8.34 -9.37
N LEU A 218 -0.02 -8.55 -8.59
CA LEU A 218 -0.23 -9.82 -7.87
C LEU A 218 -0.20 -11.04 -8.79
N ARG A 219 -0.73 -10.93 -10.00
CA ARG A 219 -0.69 -12.02 -10.99
C ARG A 219 0.72 -12.44 -11.39
N ASP A 220 1.70 -11.54 -11.30
CA ASP A 220 3.09 -11.83 -11.65
C ASP A 220 3.76 -12.74 -10.60
N LEU A 221 3.15 -12.90 -9.43
CA LEU A 221 3.55 -13.81 -8.36
C LEU A 221 2.87 -15.17 -8.44
N LEU A 222 1.94 -15.36 -9.38
CA LEU A 222 1.18 -16.61 -9.53
C LEU A 222 1.78 -17.44 -10.66
N ALA A 223 1.76 -18.76 -10.49
CA ALA A 223 2.08 -19.72 -11.51
C ALA A 223 0.84 -20.58 -11.84
N LEU A 224 0.78 -21.08 -13.07
CA LEU A 224 -0.20 -22.10 -13.42
C LEU A 224 0.08 -23.38 -12.62
N LYS A 225 -0.97 -24.06 -12.19
CA LYS A 225 -0.83 -25.36 -11.56
C LYS A 225 -0.48 -26.41 -12.62
N ASP A 226 0.56 -27.20 -12.35
CA ASP A 226 1.00 -28.29 -13.21
C ASP A 226 0.28 -29.62 -12.88
N ASP A 227 -0.82 -29.58 -12.11
CA ASP A 227 -1.58 -30.73 -11.64
C ASP A 227 -2.67 -31.19 -12.62
N GLN A 228 -2.84 -30.50 -13.73
CA GLN A 228 -3.83 -30.84 -14.75
C GLN A 228 -3.23 -31.74 -15.85
N THR A 229 -3.94 -32.81 -16.17
CA THR A 229 -3.58 -33.64 -17.35
C THR A 229 -3.84 -32.81 -18.61
N PRO A 230 -2.80 -32.61 -19.47
CA PRO A 230 -3.00 -31.88 -20.72
C PRO A 230 -4.04 -32.59 -21.60
N ILE A 231 -4.90 -31.82 -22.23
CA ILE A 231 -5.80 -32.33 -23.26
C ILE A 231 -5.06 -32.44 -24.59
N ASP A 232 -5.51 -33.35 -25.45
CA ASP A 232 -4.97 -33.46 -26.82
C ASP A 232 -5.21 -32.16 -27.59
N ILE A 233 -4.24 -31.74 -28.42
CA ILE A 233 -4.36 -30.52 -29.22
C ILE A 233 -5.59 -30.56 -30.14
N SER A 234 -5.98 -31.71 -30.63
CA SER A 234 -7.18 -31.88 -31.47
C SER A 234 -8.51 -31.64 -30.70
N ALA A 235 -8.47 -31.71 -29.37
CA ALA A 235 -9.60 -31.43 -28.51
C ALA A 235 -9.73 -29.94 -28.14
N VAL A 236 -8.71 -29.12 -28.49
CA VAL A 236 -8.78 -27.65 -28.30
C VAL A 236 -9.68 -27.06 -29.36
N GLU A 237 -10.65 -26.26 -28.93
CA GLU A 237 -11.56 -25.55 -29.85
C GLU A 237 -10.80 -24.66 -30.83
N ALA A 238 -11.19 -24.68 -32.09
CA ALA A 238 -10.66 -23.78 -33.09
C ALA A 238 -11.10 -22.33 -32.82
N ASP A 239 -10.28 -21.38 -33.21
CA ASP A 239 -10.56 -19.95 -33.11
C ASP A 239 -11.91 -19.55 -33.71
N THR A 240 -12.29 -20.16 -34.83
CA THR A 240 -13.58 -19.95 -35.48
C THR A 240 -14.81 -20.33 -34.61
N GLU A 241 -14.65 -21.31 -33.71
CA GLU A 241 -15.69 -21.67 -32.73
C GLU A 241 -15.70 -20.70 -31.55
N LEU A 242 -14.53 -20.21 -31.16
CA LEU A 242 -14.42 -19.19 -30.11
C LEU A 242 -15.07 -17.88 -30.54
N PHE A 243 -14.86 -17.42 -31.77
CA PHE A 243 -15.44 -16.18 -32.30
C PHE A 243 -16.96 -16.19 -32.39
N LYS A 244 -17.59 -17.37 -32.45
CA LYS A 244 -19.07 -17.47 -32.40
C LYS A 244 -19.69 -17.09 -31.05
N ARG A 245 -18.87 -16.99 -30.01
CA ARG A 245 -19.31 -16.68 -28.63
C ARG A 245 -19.19 -15.19 -28.30
N PHE A 246 -18.51 -14.42 -29.13
CA PHE A 246 -18.26 -12.98 -29.00
C PHE A 246 -18.88 -12.28 -30.23
#